data_a8a4798de20e2fd554c33a18df723e4d
#
_entry.id   a8a4798de20e2fd554c33a18df723e4d
#
_cell.length_a   1.000
_cell.length_b   1.000
_cell.length_c   1.000
_cell.angle_alpha   90.00
_cell.angle_beta   90.00
_cell.angle_gamma   90.00
#
_symmetry.space_group_name_H-M   'P 1'
#
loop_
_entity.id
_entity.type
_entity.pdbx_description
1 polymer ?
#
loop_
_entity_poly.entity_id
_entity_poly.type
_entity_poly.pdbx_seq_one_letter_code
_entity_poly.pdbx_strand_id
1 'polypeptide(L)'
;MQALILLSEGSGADTSLSWLLWVALVFFALMVVVGWLVSRNKGSKPEVQHEAHEEKKSADDLTKLEGIGPKVAKVLNGIEIVSFTDLAGAEVAKVQEALDVAGMQYMNPEGWIEQAKLAAASDTEGLAKLQDELKGGRRQ
;
A
#
# COMPACT_ATOMS: atom_id res chain seq x y z
N MET A 1 -75.19 11.51 -28.54
CA MET A 1 -74.98 10.44 -27.58
C MET A 1 -73.98 9.43 -28.12
N GLN A 2 -72.77 9.76 -28.19
CA GLN A 2 -71.67 8.88 -28.51
C GLN A 2 -70.38 9.57 -27.97
N ALA A 3 -70.09 9.39 -26.75
CA ALA A 3 -68.78 9.77 -26.24
C ALA A 3 -68.58 9.03 -24.91
N LEU A 4 -68.08 7.84 -24.95
CA LEU A 4 -67.40 7.19 -23.78
C LEU A 4 -66.93 5.79 -24.11
N ILE A 5 -66.11 5.61 -25.11
CA ILE A 5 -65.34 4.37 -25.25
C ILE A 5 -64.02 4.76 -25.91
N LEU A 6 -63.09 5.26 -25.16
CA LEU A 6 -61.68 5.39 -25.52
C LEU A 6 -60.82 5.54 -24.26
N LEU A 7 -60.90 4.60 -23.37
CA LEU A 7 -59.93 4.50 -22.25
C LEU A 7 -59.75 3.02 -21.84
N SER A 8 -59.36 2.20 -22.81
CA SER A 8 -58.90 0.82 -22.47
C SER A 8 -58.06 0.28 -23.59
N GLU A 9 -57.01 0.97 -23.91
CA GLU A 9 -55.91 0.37 -24.67
C GLU A 9 -54.60 0.97 -24.20
N GLY A 10 -54.04 0.39 -23.20
CA GLY A 10 -52.79 0.85 -22.63
C GLY A 10 -52.17 -0.20 -21.71
N SER A 11 -52.25 -1.46 -22.04
CA SER A 11 -51.52 -2.46 -21.24
C SER A 11 -51.07 -3.64 -22.12
N GLY A 12 -50.14 -3.34 -22.98
CA GLY A 12 -49.57 -4.36 -23.86
C GLY A 12 -48.13 -4.11 -24.22
N ALA A 13 -47.43 -3.23 -23.54
CA ALA A 13 -46.08 -2.85 -23.92
C ALA A 13 -44.99 -3.02 -22.82
N ASP A 14 -45.30 -3.66 -21.70
CA ASP A 14 -44.45 -3.54 -20.53
C ASP A 14 -43.60 -4.80 -20.21
N THR A 15 -43.83 -5.92 -20.92
CA THR A 15 -43.08 -7.14 -20.67
C THR A 15 -41.68 -7.14 -21.27
N SER A 16 -41.43 -6.34 -22.30
CA SER A 16 -40.11 -6.21 -22.89
C SER A 16 -39.21 -5.17 -22.19
N LEU A 17 -39.81 -4.17 -21.54
CA LEU A 17 -39.05 -3.20 -20.79
C LEU A 17 -38.70 -3.68 -19.38
N SER A 18 -39.58 -4.44 -18.74
CA SER A 18 -39.31 -4.98 -17.40
C SER A 18 -38.11 -5.94 -17.40
N TRP A 19 -37.90 -6.70 -18.47
CA TRP A 19 -36.70 -7.51 -18.63
C TRP A 19 -35.41 -6.67 -18.71
N LEU A 20 -35.44 -5.56 -19.46
CA LEU A 20 -34.30 -4.63 -19.53
C LEU A 20 -34.00 -3.97 -18.18
N LEU A 21 -35.02 -3.65 -17.39
CA LEU A 21 -34.83 -3.15 -16.03
C LEU A 21 -34.17 -4.18 -15.11
N TRP A 22 -34.58 -5.44 -15.23
CA TRP A 22 -33.95 -6.55 -14.48
C TRP A 22 -32.49 -6.76 -14.91
N VAL A 23 -32.20 -6.73 -16.21
CA VAL A 23 -30.84 -6.80 -16.74
C VAL A 23 -29.99 -5.62 -16.25
N ALA A 24 -30.54 -4.42 -16.31
CA ALA A 24 -29.86 -3.22 -15.82
C ALA A 24 -29.57 -3.29 -14.30
N LEU A 25 -30.52 -3.82 -13.52
CA LEU A 25 -30.39 -3.96 -12.07
C LEU A 25 -29.34 -5.01 -11.71
N VAL A 26 -29.34 -6.14 -12.42
CA VAL A 26 -28.31 -7.19 -12.26
C VAL A 26 -26.93 -6.65 -12.65
N PHE A 27 -26.82 -5.94 -13.77
CA PHE A 27 -25.57 -5.34 -14.21
C PHE A 27 -25.04 -4.28 -13.21
N PHE A 28 -25.94 -3.46 -12.66
CA PHE A 28 -25.61 -2.49 -11.64
C PHE A 28 -25.14 -3.16 -10.33
N ALA A 29 -25.84 -4.20 -9.89
CA ALA A 29 -25.45 -4.99 -8.73
C ALA A 29 -24.08 -5.65 -8.93
N LEU A 30 -23.80 -6.16 -10.11
CA LEU A 30 -22.52 -6.78 -10.46
C LEU A 30 -21.39 -5.74 -10.48
N MET A 31 -21.67 -4.54 -10.99
CA MET A 31 -20.73 -3.43 -10.99
C MET A 31 -20.39 -2.96 -9.57
N VAL A 32 -21.40 -2.93 -8.68
CA VAL A 32 -21.20 -2.60 -7.26
C VAL A 32 -20.37 -3.67 -6.56
N VAL A 33 -20.64 -4.96 -6.82
CA VAL A 33 -19.87 -6.08 -6.25
C VAL A 33 -18.42 -6.07 -6.73
N VAL A 34 -18.21 -5.84 -8.04
CA VAL A 34 -16.86 -5.73 -8.60
C VAL A 34 -16.14 -4.49 -8.04
N GLY A 35 -16.83 -3.36 -7.94
CA GLY A 35 -16.30 -2.14 -7.31
C GLY A 35 -15.92 -2.37 -5.83
N TRP A 36 -16.76 -3.11 -5.10
CA TRP A 36 -16.49 -3.47 -3.71
C TRP A 36 -15.32 -4.46 -3.58
N LEU A 37 -15.22 -5.44 -4.48
CA LEU A 37 -14.12 -6.41 -4.50
C LEU A 37 -12.78 -5.75 -4.86
N VAL A 38 -12.79 -4.82 -5.83
CA VAL A 38 -11.61 -4.03 -6.22
C VAL A 38 -11.24 -3.03 -5.11
N SER A 39 -12.24 -2.47 -4.43
CA SER A 39 -12.03 -1.55 -3.29
C SER A 39 -11.48 -2.26 -2.06
N ARG A 40 -11.74 -3.56 -1.88
CA ARG A 40 -11.15 -4.35 -0.79
C ARG A 40 -9.66 -4.62 -0.98
N ASN A 41 -9.16 -4.51 -2.21
CA ASN A 41 -7.75 -4.75 -2.53
C ASN A 41 -6.93 -3.47 -2.66
N LYS A 42 -7.57 -2.30 -2.55
CA LYS A 42 -6.88 -1.04 -2.35
C LYS A 42 -7.25 -0.56 -0.95
N GLY A 43 -6.29 -0.63 -0.02
CA GLY A 43 -6.43 -0.06 1.31
C GLY A 43 -7.04 1.33 1.19
N SER A 44 -8.30 1.43 1.54
CA SER A 44 -9.11 2.62 1.43
C SER A 44 -8.62 3.66 2.42
N LYS A 45 -8.34 4.81 1.89
CA LYS A 45 -8.38 6.05 2.63
C LYS A 45 -9.85 6.44 2.84
N PRO A 46 -10.41 6.43 4.02
CA PRO A 46 -11.57 7.24 4.31
C PRO A 46 -11.08 8.56 4.90
N GLU A 47 -11.36 9.60 4.16
CA GLU A 47 -11.35 10.95 4.67
C GLU A 47 -12.47 11.09 5.69
N VAL A 48 -12.15 10.97 6.96
CA VAL A 48 -12.97 11.44 8.07
C VAL A 48 -12.03 12.17 9.02
N GLN A 49 -12.22 13.48 9.07
CA GLN A 49 -11.67 14.34 10.10
C GLN A 49 -12.06 13.80 11.47
N HIS A 50 -11.12 13.20 12.16
CA HIS A 50 -11.05 13.17 13.60
C HIS A 50 -9.59 13.38 13.98
N GLU A 51 -9.35 14.48 14.67
CA GLU A 51 -8.16 14.72 15.43
C GLU A 51 -7.92 13.54 16.38
N ALA A 52 -7.05 12.64 15.98
CA ALA A 52 -6.37 11.70 16.83
C ALA A 52 -5.02 11.47 16.17
N HIS A 53 -3.97 11.99 16.78
CA HIS A 53 -2.57 11.67 16.56
C HIS A 53 -2.31 10.77 15.33
N GLU A 54 -2.33 11.35 14.13
CA GLU A 54 -1.52 10.82 13.07
C GLU A 54 -0.07 10.93 13.61
N GLU A 55 0.46 9.84 14.11
CA GLU A 55 1.88 9.63 14.00
C GLU A 55 2.17 9.77 12.51
N LYS A 56 2.49 10.98 12.09
CA LYS A 56 3.23 11.24 10.87
C LYS A 56 4.40 10.27 10.99
N LYS A 57 4.37 9.14 10.24
CA LYS A 57 5.55 8.31 10.06
C LYS A 57 6.64 9.28 9.63
N SER A 58 7.41 9.77 10.58
CA SER A 58 8.48 10.70 10.31
C SER A 58 9.45 9.90 9.45
N ALA A 59 9.63 10.34 8.22
CA ALA A 59 10.65 9.75 7.37
C ALA A 59 11.99 9.96 8.07
N ASP A 60 12.63 8.85 8.43
CA ASP A 60 13.95 8.88 9.02
C ASP A 60 15.01 8.97 7.93
N ASP A 61 16.14 9.55 8.27
CA ASP A 61 17.27 9.57 7.37
C ASP A 61 18.00 8.22 7.42
N LEU A 62 17.61 7.32 6.51
CA LEU A 62 18.18 5.97 6.41
C LEU A 62 19.68 5.99 6.07
N THR A 63 20.21 7.10 5.55
CA THR A 63 21.65 7.23 5.25
C THR A 63 22.54 7.31 6.49
N LYS A 64 21.95 7.42 7.68
CA LYS A 64 22.67 7.31 8.97
C LYS A 64 23.13 5.88 9.26
N LEU A 65 22.55 4.89 8.59
CA LEU A 65 22.95 3.50 8.75
C LEU A 65 24.16 3.21 7.87
N GLU A 66 25.13 2.52 8.43
CA GLU A 66 26.37 2.16 7.72
C GLU A 66 26.07 1.29 6.51
N GLY A 67 26.54 1.74 5.34
CA GLY A 67 26.33 1.07 4.06
C GLY A 67 25.09 1.50 3.27
N ILE A 68 24.21 2.34 3.84
CA ILE A 68 23.07 2.92 3.12
C ILE A 68 23.46 4.29 2.56
N GLY A 69 23.75 4.33 1.28
CA GLY A 69 23.94 5.59 0.55
C GLY A 69 22.63 6.13 -0.03
N PRO A 70 22.66 7.34 -0.62
CA PRO A 70 21.45 7.99 -1.16
C PRO A 70 20.76 7.18 -2.28
N LYS A 71 21.49 6.35 -3.01
CA LYS A 71 20.92 5.46 -4.02
C LYS A 71 20.11 4.33 -3.39
N VAL A 72 20.67 3.70 -2.34
CA VAL A 72 20.01 2.64 -1.59
C VAL A 72 18.79 3.18 -0.87
N ALA A 73 18.90 4.34 -0.22
CA ALA A 73 17.77 4.98 0.44
C ALA A 73 16.60 5.24 -0.53
N LYS A 74 16.88 5.64 -1.78
CA LYS A 74 15.84 5.79 -2.81
C LYS A 74 15.17 4.47 -3.18
N VAL A 75 15.94 3.38 -3.27
CA VAL A 75 15.38 2.03 -3.55
C VAL A 75 14.48 1.59 -2.40
N LEU A 76 14.92 1.77 -1.16
CA LEU A 76 14.11 1.45 0.04
C LEU A 76 12.82 2.27 0.08
N ASN A 77 12.90 3.56 -0.18
CA ASN A 77 11.72 4.43 -0.26
C ASN A 77 10.74 3.98 -1.36
N GLY A 78 11.24 3.45 -2.46
CA GLY A 78 10.44 2.91 -3.56
C GLY A 78 9.60 1.67 -3.17
N ILE A 79 9.97 0.98 -2.11
CA ILE A 79 9.23 -0.16 -1.52
C ILE A 79 8.59 0.18 -0.17
N GLU A 80 8.32 1.48 0.07
CA GLU A 80 7.64 2.03 1.26
C GLU A 80 8.40 1.88 2.58
N ILE A 81 9.71 1.64 2.52
CA ILE A 81 10.61 1.67 3.69
C ILE A 81 11.18 3.08 3.81
N VAL A 82 10.55 3.89 4.68
CA VAL A 82 10.90 5.31 4.85
C VAL A 82 11.40 5.65 6.25
N SER A 83 11.32 4.71 7.19
CA SER A 83 11.74 4.88 8.59
C SER A 83 12.63 3.73 9.06
N PHE A 84 13.37 3.94 10.16
CA PHE A 84 14.11 2.87 10.81
C PHE A 84 13.21 1.72 11.26
N THR A 85 11.99 2.03 11.72
CA THR A 85 11.02 1.01 12.12
C THR A 85 10.56 0.17 10.94
N ASP A 86 10.34 0.78 9.76
CA ASP A 86 9.96 0.04 8.56
C ASP A 86 11.07 -0.92 8.13
N LEU A 87 12.32 -0.45 8.14
CA LEU A 87 13.47 -1.27 7.78
C LEU A 87 13.73 -2.39 8.81
N ALA A 88 13.56 -2.10 10.10
CA ALA A 88 13.72 -3.06 11.18
C ALA A 88 12.72 -4.23 11.09
N GLY A 89 11.51 -3.97 10.59
CA GLY A 89 10.46 -4.96 10.37
C GLY A 89 10.46 -5.58 8.96
N ALA A 90 11.37 -5.16 8.08
CA ALA A 90 11.42 -5.65 6.71
C ALA A 90 12.01 -7.06 6.62
N GLU A 91 11.48 -7.86 5.69
CA GLU A 91 12.09 -9.14 5.35
C GLU A 91 13.34 -8.94 4.49
N VAL A 92 14.41 -9.62 4.84
CA VAL A 92 15.70 -9.59 4.10
C VAL A 92 15.48 -9.88 2.61
N ALA A 93 14.67 -10.90 2.30
CA ALA A 93 14.37 -11.31 0.93
C ALA A 93 13.70 -10.20 0.11
N LYS A 94 12.74 -9.48 0.70
CA LYS A 94 12.04 -8.37 0.05
C LYS A 94 12.98 -7.20 -0.26
N VAL A 95 13.85 -6.88 0.69
CA VAL A 95 14.84 -5.82 0.50
C VAL A 95 15.87 -6.22 -0.55
N GLN A 96 16.33 -7.49 -0.52
CA GLN A 96 17.27 -8.01 -1.51
C GLN A 96 16.68 -7.99 -2.91
N GLU A 97 15.43 -8.41 -3.09
CA GLU A 97 14.74 -8.35 -4.39
C GLU A 97 14.69 -6.93 -4.96
N ALA A 98 14.39 -5.93 -4.13
CA ALA A 98 14.40 -4.53 -4.56
C ALA A 98 15.81 -4.06 -4.96
N LEU A 99 16.84 -4.50 -4.27
CA LEU A 99 18.24 -4.21 -4.61
C LEU A 99 18.64 -4.89 -5.92
N ASP A 100 18.21 -6.13 -6.14
CA ASP A 100 18.50 -6.89 -7.35
C ASP A 100 17.89 -6.22 -8.57
N VAL A 101 16.63 -5.76 -8.48
CA VAL A 101 15.95 -4.98 -9.52
C VAL A 101 16.68 -3.66 -9.82
N ALA A 102 17.25 -3.04 -8.78
CA ALA A 102 18.02 -1.81 -8.90
C ALA A 102 19.47 -2.02 -9.40
N GLY A 103 19.88 -3.27 -9.69
CA GLY A 103 21.24 -3.59 -10.11
C GLY A 103 22.28 -3.56 -8.98
N MET A 104 21.83 -3.74 -7.74
CA MET A 104 22.64 -3.68 -6.52
C MET A 104 22.72 -5.03 -5.78
N GLN A 105 22.65 -6.13 -6.51
CA GLN A 105 22.63 -7.51 -5.97
C GLN A 105 23.86 -7.91 -5.15
N TYR A 106 24.95 -7.14 -5.22
CA TYR A 106 26.16 -7.33 -4.42
C TYR A 106 26.03 -6.78 -2.99
N MET A 107 24.94 -6.07 -2.68
CA MET A 107 24.68 -5.53 -1.36
C MET A 107 23.94 -6.55 -0.49
N ASN A 108 24.24 -6.54 0.80
CA ASN A 108 23.57 -7.40 1.79
C ASN A 108 22.76 -6.53 2.77
N PRO A 109 21.43 -6.66 2.81
CA PRO A 109 20.59 -5.85 3.67
C PRO A 109 20.53 -6.32 5.14
N GLU A 110 21.08 -7.49 5.51
CA GLU A 110 21.00 -8.02 6.86
C GLU A 110 21.56 -7.05 7.91
N GLY A 111 22.78 -6.53 7.65
CA GLY A 111 23.42 -5.58 8.55
C GLY A 111 22.65 -4.26 8.69
N TRP A 112 21.91 -3.85 7.66
CA TRP A 112 21.07 -2.64 7.73
C TRP A 112 19.83 -2.86 8.57
N ILE A 113 19.22 -4.03 8.48
CA ILE A 113 18.05 -4.41 9.29
C ILE A 113 18.45 -4.50 10.78
N GLU A 114 19.63 -5.04 11.09
CA GLU A 114 20.16 -5.08 12.46
C GLU A 114 20.40 -3.66 13.00
N GLN A 115 21.05 -2.80 12.23
CA GLN A 115 21.25 -1.39 12.59
C GLN A 115 19.92 -0.65 12.76
N ALA A 116 18.95 -0.89 11.87
CA ALA A 116 17.64 -0.26 11.93
C ALA A 116 16.87 -0.63 13.22
N LYS A 117 17.02 -1.85 13.72
CA LYS A 117 16.43 -2.29 14.99
C LYS A 117 16.97 -1.49 16.16
N LEU A 118 18.29 -1.25 16.20
CA LEU A 118 18.93 -0.43 17.25
C LEU A 118 18.54 1.04 17.12
N ALA A 119 18.53 1.56 15.88
CA ALA A 119 18.11 2.94 15.63
C ALA A 119 16.65 3.18 16.00
N ALA A 120 15.74 2.27 15.67
CA ALA A 120 14.32 2.34 16.03
C ALA A 120 14.10 2.25 17.56
N ALA A 121 14.96 1.49 18.26
CA ALA A 121 14.97 1.42 19.72
C ALA A 121 15.64 2.62 20.39
N SER A 122 16.18 3.57 19.62
CA SER A 122 16.99 4.71 20.11
C SER A 122 18.25 4.27 20.88
N ASP A 123 18.73 3.06 20.64
CA ASP A 123 19.97 2.53 21.20
C ASP A 123 21.18 3.01 20.38
N THR A 124 21.59 4.24 20.66
CA THR A 124 22.69 4.88 19.95
C THR A 124 24.05 4.26 20.28
N GLU A 125 24.21 3.71 21.49
CA GLU A 125 25.45 3.04 21.89
C GLU A 125 25.61 1.68 21.23
N GLY A 126 24.55 0.88 21.21
CA GLY A 126 24.51 -0.40 20.50
C GLY A 126 24.71 -0.21 19.00
N LEU A 127 24.08 0.81 18.42
CA LEU A 127 24.24 1.16 17.01
C LEU A 127 25.70 1.52 16.67
N ALA A 128 26.33 2.37 17.47
CA ALA A 128 27.74 2.75 17.26
C ALA A 128 28.68 1.55 17.33
N LYS A 129 28.50 0.67 18.33
CA LYS A 129 29.29 -0.56 18.45
C LYS A 129 29.10 -1.49 17.24
N LEU A 130 27.84 -1.64 16.77
CA LEU A 130 27.57 -2.46 15.61
C LEU A 130 28.19 -1.87 14.33
N GLN A 131 28.16 -0.54 14.18
CA GLN A 131 28.76 0.16 13.03
C GLN A 131 30.29 0.01 13.02
N ASP A 132 30.94 0.01 14.18
CA ASP A 132 32.39 -0.25 14.28
C ASP A 132 32.76 -1.68 13.85
N GLU A 133 31.87 -2.65 14.05
CA GLU A 133 32.04 -4.04 13.62
C GLU A 133 31.73 -4.30 12.14
N LEU A 134 30.94 -3.40 11.55
CA LEU A 134 30.53 -3.49 10.17
C LEU A 134 31.48 -2.70 9.26
N LYS A 135 31.61 -3.16 8.04
CA LYS A 135 32.30 -2.40 6.98
C LYS A 135 31.36 -2.30 5.78
N GLY A 136 30.83 -1.10 5.55
CA GLY A 136 29.84 -0.89 4.50
C GLY A 136 28.56 -1.70 4.74
N GLY A 137 28.12 -1.85 6.00
CA GLY A 137 26.92 -2.58 6.39
C GLY A 137 27.08 -4.10 6.43
N ARG A 138 28.31 -4.66 6.32
CA ARG A 138 28.58 -6.10 6.34
C ARG A 138 29.51 -6.48 7.47
N ARG A 139 29.25 -7.62 8.13
CA ARG A 139 30.20 -8.25 9.07
C ARG A 139 31.41 -8.75 8.28
N GLN A 140 32.59 -8.54 8.85
CA GLN A 140 33.87 -9.05 8.31
C GLN A 140 34.11 -10.48 8.73
#